data_f38d24b9695503a87fb50d8e16494699
#
_entry.id   f38d24b9695503a87fb50d8e16494699
#
_cell.length_a   1.000
_cell.length_b   1.000
_cell.length_c   1.000
_cell.angle_alpha   90.00
_cell.angle_beta   90.00
_cell.angle_gamma   90.00
#
_symmetry.space_group_name_H-M   'P 1'
#
loop_
_entity.id
_entity.type
_entity.pdbx_description
1 polymer ?
#
loop_
_entity_poly.entity_id
_entity_poly.type
_entity_poly.pdbx_seq_one_letter_code
_entity_poly.pdbx_strand_id
1 'polypeptide(L)'
;MAKKNVGNKLPIYKLKTPKEILNYYRDWTGNNKYNQDMIDMNYTAPKETVSVLVKYTFEKDLKILDAGCGTGLVGIELKKHNYSNIDGVDFSQNMLDLVPKDIYKNLNKFDLNKPLEYKNNAYDVVMCVGTFTYGHVKAHALDEFIRI
;
A
#
# COMPACT_ATOMS: atom_id res chain seq x y z
N MET A 1 -21.74 -3.68 23.17
CA MET A 1 -21.56 -4.36 21.86
C MET A 1 -20.13 -4.89 21.80
N ALA A 2 -19.96 -6.21 21.71
CA ALA A 2 -18.63 -6.83 21.71
C ALA A 2 -17.88 -6.49 20.42
N LYS A 3 -16.68 -5.89 20.52
CA LYS A 3 -15.76 -5.71 19.39
C LYS A 3 -15.44 -7.11 18.83
N LYS A 4 -15.95 -7.41 17.63
CA LYS A 4 -15.54 -8.63 16.93
C LYS A 4 -14.04 -8.54 16.67
N ASN A 5 -13.30 -9.46 17.27
CA ASN A 5 -11.86 -9.62 17.07
C ASN A 5 -11.64 -10.19 15.65
N VAL A 6 -11.56 -9.32 14.64
CA VAL A 6 -11.50 -9.69 13.22
C VAL A 6 -10.07 -10.08 12.80
N GLY A 7 -9.05 -9.60 13.51
CA GLY A 7 -7.65 -9.72 13.12
C GLY A 7 -7.10 -11.15 12.94
N ASN A 8 -7.62 -12.15 13.67
CA ASN A 8 -7.10 -13.52 13.59
C ASN A 8 -7.90 -14.46 12.66
N LYS A 9 -8.88 -13.97 11.93
CA LYS A 9 -9.78 -14.80 11.10
C LYS A 9 -9.69 -14.52 9.60
N LEU A 10 -8.88 -13.57 9.16
CA LEU A 10 -8.72 -13.31 7.73
C LEU A 10 -7.95 -14.46 7.07
N PRO A 11 -8.53 -15.14 6.08
CA PRO A 11 -7.88 -16.27 5.38
C PRO A 11 -6.53 -15.91 4.78
N ILE A 12 -6.30 -14.63 4.46
CA ILE A 12 -5.10 -14.11 3.83
C ILE A 12 -3.81 -14.48 4.58
N TYR A 13 -3.83 -14.55 5.91
CA TYR A 13 -2.66 -14.94 6.71
C TYR A 13 -2.34 -16.45 6.66
N LYS A 14 -3.18 -17.25 5.99
CA LYS A 14 -2.96 -18.69 5.78
C LYS A 14 -2.42 -19.00 4.39
N LEU A 15 -2.42 -18.02 3.49
CA LEU A 15 -1.97 -18.16 2.10
C LEU A 15 -0.44 -18.19 2.07
N LYS A 16 0.11 -19.09 1.26
CA LYS A 16 1.57 -19.36 1.23
C LYS A 16 2.23 -19.01 -0.09
N THR A 17 1.45 -18.92 -1.15
CA THR A 17 1.99 -18.69 -2.50
C THR A 17 1.51 -17.37 -3.09
N PRO A 18 2.32 -16.72 -3.93
CA PRO A 18 1.91 -15.50 -4.64
C PRO A 18 0.61 -15.67 -5.43
N LYS A 19 0.39 -16.84 -6.02
CA LYS A 19 -0.82 -17.14 -6.79
C LYS A 19 -2.07 -17.17 -5.91
N GLU A 20 -1.99 -17.78 -4.74
CA GLU A 20 -3.09 -17.80 -3.76
C GLU A 20 -3.42 -16.38 -3.29
N ILE A 21 -2.40 -15.57 -3.02
CA ILE A 21 -2.54 -14.18 -2.60
C ILE A 21 -3.22 -13.35 -3.69
N LEU A 22 -2.77 -13.46 -4.95
CA LEU A 22 -3.40 -12.75 -6.07
C LEU A 22 -4.86 -13.16 -6.28
N ASN A 23 -5.16 -14.45 -6.20
CA ASN A 23 -6.54 -14.93 -6.31
C ASN A 23 -7.42 -14.39 -5.18
N TYR A 24 -6.89 -14.38 -3.96
CA TYR A 24 -7.62 -13.85 -2.81
C TYR A 24 -7.93 -12.36 -2.98
N TYR A 25 -6.96 -11.55 -3.40
CA TYR A 25 -7.19 -10.13 -3.65
C TYR A 25 -8.15 -9.90 -4.81
N ARG A 26 -8.06 -10.67 -5.91
CA ARG A 26 -9.02 -10.59 -7.01
C ARG A 26 -10.46 -10.80 -6.50
N ASP A 27 -10.66 -11.83 -5.68
CA ASP A 27 -11.99 -12.16 -5.17
C ASP A 27 -12.45 -11.12 -4.11
N TRP A 28 -11.52 -10.57 -3.34
CA TRP A 28 -11.79 -9.56 -2.32
C TRP A 28 -12.08 -8.17 -2.92
N THR A 29 -11.52 -7.85 -4.07
CA THR A 29 -11.80 -6.57 -4.77
C THR A 29 -13.16 -6.56 -5.46
N GLY A 30 -13.78 -7.71 -5.65
CA GLY A 30 -15.11 -7.81 -6.25
C GLY A 30 -16.14 -6.94 -5.51
N ASN A 31 -16.95 -6.20 -6.29
CA ASN A 31 -17.99 -5.28 -5.76
C ASN A 31 -17.45 -4.24 -4.73
N ASN A 32 -16.21 -3.82 -4.86
CA ASN A 32 -15.55 -2.89 -3.93
C ASN A 32 -15.51 -3.38 -2.47
N LYS A 33 -15.60 -4.68 -2.27
CA LYS A 33 -15.68 -5.28 -0.94
C LYS A 33 -14.45 -4.97 -0.08
N TYR A 34 -13.25 -4.95 -0.67
CA TYR A 34 -12.02 -4.62 0.05
C TYR A 34 -12.13 -3.26 0.76
N ASN A 35 -12.47 -2.20 0.03
CA ASN A 35 -12.56 -0.86 0.60
C ASN A 35 -13.65 -0.77 1.67
N GLN A 36 -14.79 -1.46 1.47
CA GLN A 36 -15.84 -1.50 2.47
C GLN A 36 -15.37 -2.21 3.74
N ASP A 37 -14.70 -3.35 3.63
CA ASP A 37 -14.15 -4.07 4.78
C ASP A 37 -13.10 -3.23 5.54
N MET A 38 -12.28 -2.42 4.83
CA MET A 38 -11.33 -1.50 5.49
C MET A 38 -12.06 -0.43 6.31
N ILE A 39 -13.17 0.10 5.81
CA ILE A 39 -14.02 1.05 6.55
C ILE A 39 -14.63 0.37 7.77
N ASP A 40 -15.25 -0.80 7.58
CA ASP A 40 -15.95 -1.53 8.64
C ASP A 40 -15.01 -1.99 9.77
N MET A 41 -13.75 -2.28 9.44
CA MET A 41 -12.70 -2.62 10.39
C MET A 41 -12.04 -1.40 11.04
N ASN A 42 -12.42 -0.18 10.64
CA ASN A 42 -11.77 1.07 11.07
C ASN A 42 -10.24 1.02 10.86
N TYR A 43 -9.82 0.70 9.62
CA TYR A 43 -8.41 0.59 9.27
C TYR A 43 -7.75 1.97 9.21
N THR A 44 -7.02 2.33 10.27
CA THR A 44 -6.43 3.68 10.45
C THR A 44 -4.97 3.78 10.01
N ALA A 45 -4.30 2.67 9.70
CA ALA A 45 -2.86 2.68 9.42
C ALA A 45 -2.42 3.67 8.32
N PRO A 46 -3.14 3.85 7.19
CA PRO A 46 -2.79 4.87 6.20
C PRO A 46 -2.76 6.29 6.79
N LYS A 47 -3.80 6.66 7.52
CA LYS A 47 -3.92 7.97 8.17
C LYS A 47 -2.82 8.19 9.21
N GLU A 48 -2.58 7.22 10.07
CA GLU A 48 -1.57 7.32 11.13
C GLU A 48 -0.16 7.45 10.53
N THR A 49 0.15 6.66 9.49
CA THR A 49 1.47 6.72 8.84
C THR A 49 1.70 8.05 8.13
N VAL A 50 0.70 8.57 7.40
CA VAL A 50 0.80 9.89 6.77
C VAL A 50 0.91 11.00 7.81
N SER A 51 0.21 10.89 8.95
CA SER A 51 0.33 11.84 10.05
C SER A 51 1.75 11.90 10.62
N VAL A 52 2.46 10.77 10.66
CA VAL A 52 3.88 10.74 11.04
C VAL A 52 4.71 11.52 10.02
N LEU A 53 4.56 11.28 8.71
CA LEU A 53 5.28 12.03 7.68
C LEU A 53 5.05 13.54 7.82
N VAL A 54 3.80 13.98 7.93
CA VAL A 54 3.43 15.39 8.08
C VAL A 54 4.06 16.04 9.31
N LYS A 55 4.25 15.27 10.38
CA LYS A 55 4.89 15.74 11.61
C LYS A 55 6.40 15.99 11.45
N TYR A 56 7.06 15.20 10.58
CA TYR A 56 8.52 15.24 10.41
C TYR A 56 9.00 16.05 9.23
N THR A 57 8.12 16.48 8.31
CA THR A 57 8.49 17.33 7.18
C THR A 57 7.41 18.33 6.83
N PHE A 58 7.83 19.55 6.48
CA PHE A 58 6.95 20.62 5.96
C PHE A 58 7.00 20.71 4.43
N GLU A 59 7.96 20.05 3.79
CA GLU A 59 8.10 20.03 2.33
C GLU A 59 6.95 19.26 1.69
N LYS A 60 6.36 19.83 0.62
CA LYS A 60 5.20 19.26 -0.08
C LYS A 60 5.51 18.73 -1.48
N ASP A 61 6.67 19.03 -2.01
CA ASP A 61 7.16 18.59 -3.31
C ASP A 61 7.98 17.28 -3.25
N LEU A 62 8.11 16.69 -2.07
CA LEU A 62 8.76 15.39 -1.88
C LEU A 62 8.24 14.37 -2.88
N LYS A 63 9.17 13.66 -3.49
CA LYS A 63 8.87 12.52 -4.35
C LYS A 63 8.66 11.28 -3.49
N ILE A 64 7.44 10.78 -3.45
CA ILE A 64 7.02 9.71 -2.55
C ILE A 64 6.69 8.46 -3.35
N LEU A 65 7.20 7.30 -2.94
CA LEU A 65 6.75 6.00 -3.39
C LEU A 65 5.83 5.37 -2.34
N ASP A 66 4.62 5.02 -2.76
CA ASP A 66 3.69 4.17 -2.00
C ASP A 66 3.88 2.71 -2.44
N ALA A 67 4.66 1.98 -1.67
CA ALA A 67 5.07 0.61 -1.97
C ALA A 67 4.08 -0.41 -1.37
N GLY A 68 3.35 -1.10 -2.22
CA GLY A 68 2.20 -1.92 -1.85
C GLY A 68 0.96 -1.07 -1.66
N CYS A 69 0.71 -0.18 -2.62
CA CYS A 69 -0.32 0.87 -2.52
C CYS A 69 -1.77 0.33 -2.49
N GLY A 70 -1.99 -0.92 -2.89
CA GLY A 70 -3.31 -1.54 -2.92
C GLY A 70 -4.32 -0.73 -3.72
N THR A 71 -5.44 -0.37 -3.09
CA THR A 71 -6.49 0.49 -3.67
C THR A 71 -6.24 1.99 -3.51
N GLY A 72 -5.04 2.37 -3.03
CA GLY A 72 -4.61 3.77 -2.96
C GLY A 72 -4.95 4.50 -1.66
N LEU A 73 -5.22 3.80 -0.56
CA LEU A 73 -5.63 4.45 0.70
C LEU A 73 -4.57 5.40 1.26
N VAL A 74 -3.27 5.05 1.14
CA VAL A 74 -2.17 5.94 1.56
C VAL A 74 -2.07 7.14 0.63
N GLY A 75 -2.13 6.93 -0.68
CA GLY A 75 -2.11 8.01 -1.67
C GLY A 75 -3.26 9.00 -1.50
N ILE A 76 -4.47 8.51 -1.21
CA ILE A 76 -5.64 9.35 -0.90
C ILE A 76 -5.35 10.21 0.33
N GLU A 77 -4.76 9.64 1.38
CA GLU A 77 -4.44 10.39 2.59
C GLU A 77 -3.33 11.41 2.35
N LEU A 78 -2.29 11.07 1.59
CA LEU A 78 -1.22 12.00 1.18
C LEU A 78 -1.80 13.21 0.41
N LYS A 79 -2.76 13.00 -0.49
CA LYS A 79 -3.44 14.09 -1.22
C LYS A 79 -4.17 15.06 -0.30
N LYS A 80 -4.82 14.57 0.77
CA LYS A 80 -5.47 15.44 1.77
C LYS A 80 -4.48 16.38 2.46
N HIS A 81 -3.21 15.99 2.54
CA HIS A 81 -2.11 16.77 3.10
C HIS A 81 -1.30 17.55 2.06
N ASN A 82 -1.83 17.71 0.83
CA ASN A 82 -1.24 18.45 -0.29
C ASN A 82 0.08 17.85 -0.86
N TYR A 83 0.33 16.57 -0.65
CA TYR A 83 1.35 15.86 -1.42
C TYR A 83 0.78 15.49 -2.80
N SER A 84 1.54 15.73 -3.86
CA SER A 84 1.09 15.48 -5.24
C SER A 84 2.10 14.72 -6.08
N ASN A 85 3.34 14.63 -5.63
CA ASN A 85 4.41 13.94 -6.34
C ASN A 85 4.55 12.51 -5.83
N ILE A 86 3.51 11.70 -6.08
CA ILE A 86 3.36 10.37 -5.52
C ILE A 86 3.30 9.35 -6.66
N ASP A 87 4.14 8.33 -6.58
CA ASP A 87 4.06 7.13 -7.41
C ASP A 87 3.55 5.95 -6.56
N GLY A 88 2.79 5.05 -7.17
CA GLY A 88 2.25 3.86 -6.50
C GLY A 88 2.68 2.58 -7.21
N VAL A 89 3.00 1.56 -6.42
CA VAL A 89 3.26 0.20 -6.94
C VAL A 89 2.52 -0.84 -6.11
N ASP A 90 1.96 -1.84 -6.79
CA ASP A 90 1.34 -3.00 -6.14
C ASP A 90 1.51 -4.26 -7.00
N PHE A 91 1.47 -5.41 -6.37
CA PHE A 91 1.56 -6.71 -7.04
C PHE A 91 0.25 -7.11 -7.73
N SER A 92 -0.90 -6.64 -7.23
CA SER A 92 -2.23 -7.03 -7.68
C SER A 92 -2.81 -6.00 -8.65
N GLN A 93 -2.95 -6.36 -9.93
CA GLN A 93 -3.63 -5.52 -10.91
C GLN A 93 -5.06 -5.19 -10.48
N ASN A 94 -5.78 -6.15 -9.91
CA ASN A 94 -7.15 -5.92 -9.43
C ASN A 94 -7.25 -4.86 -8.33
N MET A 95 -6.20 -4.70 -7.49
CA MET A 95 -6.11 -3.62 -6.53
C MET A 95 -5.86 -2.28 -7.23
N LEU A 96 -4.90 -2.25 -8.16
CA LEU A 96 -4.54 -1.04 -8.91
C LEU A 96 -5.73 -0.51 -9.73
N ASP A 97 -6.56 -1.38 -10.28
CA ASP A 97 -7.74 -1.02 -11.06
C ASP A 97 -8.83 -0.29 -10.21
N LEU A 98 -8.76 -0.40 -8.88
CA LEU A 98 -9.65 0.29 -7.95
C LEU A 98 -9.09 1.62 -7.44
N VAL A 99 -7.84 1.96 -7.77
CA VAL A 99 -7.25 3.23 -7.37
C VAL A 99 -8.01 4.38 -8.04
N PRO A 100 -8.48 5.39 -7.29
CA PRO A 100 -9.13 6.55 -7.90
C PRO A 100 -8.17 7.27 -8.84
N LYS A 101 -8.71 7.87 -9.91
CA LYS A 101 -7.92 8.68 -10.85
C LYS A 101 -7.24 9.84 -10.12
N ASP A 102 -6.09 10.25 -10.64
CA ASP A 102 -5.34 11.41 -10.19
C ASP A 102 -4.74 11.32 -8.77
N ILE A 103 -4.72 10.13 -8.16
CA ILE A 103 -4.01 9.91 -6.89
C ILE A 103 -2.50 9.84 -7.11
N TYR A 104 -2.05 9.02 -8.04
CA TYR A 104 -0.64 8.82 -8.34
C TYR A 104 -0.26 9.43 -9.69
N LYS A 105 0.99 9.92 -9.81
CA LYS A 105 1.55 10.33 -11.10
C LYS A 105 1.82 9.11 -11.98
N ASN A 106 2.43 8.09 -11.38
CA ASN A 106 2.66 6.79 -12.01
C ASN A 106 2.10 5.69 -11.11
N LEU A 107 1.40 4.74 -11.72
CA LEU A 107 0.82 3.60 -11.02
C LEU A 107 1.21 2.33 -11.77
N ASN A 108 2.06 1.51 -11.14
CA ASN A 108 2.68 0.38 -11.81
C ASN A 108 2.47 -0.92 -11.04
N LYS A 109 2.28 -2.01 -11.81
CA LYS A 109 2.28 -3.35 -11.24
C LYS A 109 3.71 -3.80 -11.00
N PHE A 110 4.06 -4.14 -9.75
CA PHE A 110 5.39 -4.58 -9.39
C PHE A 110 5.39 -5.57 -8.21
N ASP A 111 6.34 -6.51 -8.22
CA ASP A 111 6.56 -7.44 -7.13
C ASP A 111 7.69 -6.92 -6.22
N LEU A 112 7.35 -6.41 -5.04
CA LEU A 112 8.29 -5.84 -4.08
C LEU A 112 9.32 -6.85 -3.53
N ASN A 113 9.16 -8.15 -3.83
CA ASN A 113 10.18 -9.17 -3.54
C ASN A 113 11.27 -9.27 -4.63
N LYS A 114 11.21 -8.42 -5.65
CA LYS A 114 12.20 -8.32 -6.72
C LYS A 114 12.92 -6.97 -6.66
N PRO A 115 14.15 -6.89 -7.25
CA PRO A 115 14.83 -5.61 -7.37
C PRO A 115 13.95 -4.59 -8.09
N LEU A 116 13.83 -3.39 -7.52
CA LEU A 116 13.03 -2.32 -8.08
C LEU A 116 13.79 -1.62 -9.23
N GLU A 117 13.11 -1.40 -10.36
CA GLU A 117 13.70 -0.78 -11.55
C GLU A 117 13.84 0.75 -11.43
N TYR A 118 14.09 1.24 -10.22
CA TYR A 118 14.35 2.65 -9.94
C TYR A 118 15.84 2.89 -9.71
N LYS A 119 16.30 4.09 -10.05
CA LYS A 119 17.67 4.53 -9.76
C LYS A 119 17.87 4.69 -8.24
N ASN A 120 19.13 4.66 -7.80
CA ASN A 120 19.47 5.03 -6.43
C ASN A 120 18.99 6.46 -6.13
N ASN A 121 18.48 6.70 -4.93
CA ASN A 121 17.95 7.99 -4.48
C ASN A 121 16.90 8.58 -5.45
N ALA A 122 16.03 7.73 -5.99
CA ALA A 122 14.96 8.15 -6.90
C ALA A 122 13.78 8.77 -6.16
N TYR A 123 13.64 8.51 -4.86
CA TYR A 123 12.56 9.00 -4.00
C TYR A 123 13.13 9.63 -2.72
N ASP A 124 12.42 10.63 -2.20
CA ASP A 124 12.72 11.25 -0.92
C ASP A 124 12.11 10.46 0.23
N VAL A 125 11.00 9.77 -0.05
CA VAL A 125 10.26 8.97 0.94
C VAL A 125 9.72 7.70 0.29
N VAL A 126 9.88 6.57 0.97
CA VAL A 126 9.17 5.33 0.65
C VAL A 126 8.21 5.02 1.79
N MET A 127 6.93 4.88 1.48
CA MET A 127 5.90 4.44 2.42
C MET A 127 5.46 3.02 2.07
N CYS A 128 5.37 2.16 3.09
CA CYS A 128 4.91 0.79 2.91
C CYS A 128 4.00 0.41 4.07
N VAL A 129 2.69 0.42 3.83
CA VAL A 129 1.67 0.32 4.88
C VAL A 129 0.83 -0.94 4.72
N GLY A 130 0.85 -1.82 5.75
CA GLY A 130 0.05 -3.05 5.75
C GLY A 130 0.54 -4.15 4.81
N THR A 131 1.76 -4.05 4.27
CA THR A 131 2.28 -4.93 3.22
C THR A 131 3.23 -6.00 3.75
N PHE A 132 3.99 -5.71 4.83
CA PHE A 132 4.87 -6.67 5.49
C PHE A 132 4.06 -7.64 6.34
N THR A 133 3.43 -8.62 5.69
CA THR A 133 2.67 -9.68 6.35
C THR A 133 3.11 -11.04 5.83
N TYR A 134 2.74 -12.11 6.57
CA TYR A 134 3.13 -13.47 6.19
C TYR A 134 2.70 -13.80 4.76
N GLY A 135 3.65 -14.27 3.95
CA GLY A 135 3.41 -14.64 2.56
C GLY A 135 3.44 -13.50 1.53
N HIS A 136 3.48 -12.23 1.97
CA HIS A 136 3.51 -11.06 1.05
C HIS A 136 4.94 -10.60 0.78
N VAL A 137 5.35 -9.46 1.39
CA VAL A 137 6.65 -8.84 1.18
C VAL A 137 7.62 -9.29 2.27
N LYS A 138 8.81 -9.68 1.87
CA LYS A 138 9.88 -10.16 2.75
C LYS A 138 10.80 -9.02 3.15
N ALA A 139 11.53 -9.21 4.26
CA ALA A 139 12.40 -8.18 4.84
C ALA A 139 13.45 -7.61 3.89
N HIS A 140 13.95 -8.39 2.91
CA HIS A 140 14.94 -7.91 1.94
C HIS A 140 14.43 -6.77 1.04
N ALA A 141 13.11 -6.55 0.94
CA ALA A 141 12.57 -5.38 0.26
C ALA A 141 13.01 -4.06 0.90
N LEU A 142 13.34 -4.07 2.20
CA LEU A 142 13.85 -2.88 2.89
C LEU A 142 15.19 -2.41 2.33
N ASP A 143 16.04 -3.30 1.84
CA ASP A 143 17.32 -2.94 1.20
C ASP A 143 17.06 -2.11 -0.06
N GLU A 144 16.05 -2.50 -0.85
CA GLU A 144 15.62 -1.75 -2.02
C GLU A 144 15.00 -0.40 -1.64
N PHE A 145 14.18 -0.34 -0.59
CA PHE A 145 13.58 0.91 -0.14
C PHE A 145 14.63 1.93 0.34
N ILE A 146 15.72 1.45 0.95
CA ILE A 146 16.84 2.29 1.36
C ILE A 146 17.65 2.75 0.14
N ARG A 147 17.76 1.93 -0.89
CA ARG A 147 18.54 2.22 -2.09
C ARG A 147 17.90 3.28 -2.97
N ILE A 148 16.58 3.20 -3.12
CA ILE A 148 15.83 4.06 -4.06
C ILE A 148 15.47 5.40 -3.46
#